data_38fac88e572865244751e0233fdf8aa8
#
_entry.id   38fac88e572865244751e0233fdf8aa8
#
_cell.length_a   1.000
_cell.length_b   1.000
_cell.length_c   1.000
_cell.angle_alpha   90.00
_cell.angle_beta   90.00
_cell.angle_gamma   90.00
#
_symmetry.space_group_name_H-M   'P 1'
#
loop_
_entity.id
_entity.type
_entity.pdbx_description
1 polymer ?
#
loop_
_entity_poly.entity_id
_entity_poly.type
_entity_poly.pdbx_seq_one_letter_code
_entity_poly.pdbx_strand_id
1 'polypeptide(L)'
;MTEKDTTILKQYTNPLSRSIQEQYAISPDHYRGDIKLGLRNNDGTGVLVGVSKVGSVQGYLMQDGQRVPAPGKLYYRGIELTDIVEAHRKAGTFGFEEVAYLLLMGYLPSKSELAYFDKIMNQARKLPEGFTEGMIMRHPSHNIMNELARSVLSLYSYDPDPDNTSIDNMLLQSVKLVGYFPSIVANAYAVQRHYFHGDSLHIHFPVPELSTAENFLRMMRPDKSYTDEEAHLLDMMLMVHAEHGGGNNSTFVCRAMTSSGTDTYSAIAGAVGSLKGPLHGGANAKVMEMFRYIKENVDPHDDGSIKDYLNKLLDGQAGDRSGKIYGLGHAVYTMSDPRAVLLKKYAQRMAELKGYADDFALLQKVEELGLPMVMERKHSDTPMCANVDMYSGLVYAMLGIPEEVFTPLFASARIAGWCANRIEEVVTCHRIMRPAYRAVTTHEAYIPMDQRGEHLHLSAAD
;
A
#
# COMPACT_ATOMS: atom_id res chain seq x y z
N MET A 1 17.26 -10.96 -22.73
CA MET A 1 17.51 -12.39 -22.50
C MET A 1 16.38 -13.14 -23.16
N THR A 2 16.64 -14.06 -24.08
CA THR A 2 15.61 -14.83 -24.78
C THR A 2 15.06 -15.94 -23.87
N GLU A 3 13.89 -16.54 -24.21
CA GLU A 3 13.38 -17.72 -23.49
C GLU A 3 14.38 -18.88 -23.48
N LYS A 4 15.12 -19.03 -24.58
CA LYS A 4 16.19 -20.05 -24.73
C LYS A 4 17.32 -19.80 -23.71
N ASP A 5 17.77 -18.55 -23.55
CA ASP A 5 18.82 -18.22 -22.58
C ASP A 5 18.35 -18.48 -21.15
N THR A 6 17.08 -18.19 -20.86
CA THR A 6 16.46 -18.47 -19.55
C THR A 6 16.39 -19.97 -19.27
N THR A 7 16.07 -20.78 -20.27
CA THR A 7 15.98 -22.24 -20.13
C THR A 7 17.37 -22.85 -19.83
N ILE A 8 18.40 -22.39 -20.53
CA ILE A 8 19.79 -22.82 -20.29
C ILE A 8 20.20 -22.47 -18.87
N LEU A 9 19.99 -21.21 -18.41
CA LEU A 9 20.34 -20.82 -17.06
C LEU A 9 19.60 -21.64 -15.99
N LYS A 10 18.32 -21.98 -16.20
CA LYS A 10 17.57 -22.83 -15.27
C LYS A 10 18.17 -24.22 -15.11
N GLN A 11 18.72 -24.83 -16.18
CA GLN A 11 19.39 -26.13 -16.07
C GLN A 11 20.57 -26.10 -15.07
N TYR A 12 21.32 -24.99 -15.06
CA TYR A 12 22.43 -24.83 -14.12
C TYR A 12 21.98 -24.38 -12.72
N THR A 13 20.94 -23.57 -12.61
CA THR A 13 20.50 -23.01 -11.31
C THR A 13 19.62 -23.96 -10.50
N ASN A 14 18.86 -24.86 -11.15
CA ASN A 14 17.95 -25.77 -10.44
C ASN A 14 18.66 -26.73 -9.45
N PRO A 15 19.81 -27.38 -9.80
CA PRO A 15 20.56 -28.18 -8.83
C PRO A 15 21.07 -27.34 -7.65
N LEU A 16 21.51 -26.09 -7.89
CA LEU A 16 22.01 -25.20 -6.87
C LEU A 16 20.91 -24.75 -5.90
N SER A 17 19.67 -24.59 -6.37
CA SER A 17 18.56 -24.08 -5.55
C SER A 17 18.22 -24.98 -4.37
N ARG A 18 18.35 -26.30 -4.48
CA ARG A 18 18.12 -27.24 -3.38
C ARG A 18 19.19 -27.08 -2.30
N SER A 19 20.46 -27.05 -2.70
CA SER A 19 21.56 -26.82 -1.77
C SER A 19 21.44 -25.48 -1.05
N ILE A 20 21.02 -24.41 -1.76
CA ILE A 20 20.79 -23.10 -1.15
C ILE A 20 19.71 -23.20 -0.06
N GLN A 21 18.58 -23.87 -0.32
CA GLN A 21 17.51 -24.00 0.67
C GLN A 21 18.00 -24.68 1.97
N GLU A 22 18.79 -25.74 1.84
CA GLU A 22 19.38 -26.45 2.98
C GLU A 22 20.37 -25.59 3.74
N GLN A 23 21.29 -24.91 3.02
CA GLN A 23 22.31 -24.05 3.61
C GLN A 23 21.77 -22.79 4.28
N TYR A 24 20.68 -22.21 3.78
CA TYR A 24 20.06 -21.01 4.34
C TYR A 24 19.03 -21.32 5.43
N ALA A 25 18.68 -22.60 5.66
CA ALA A 25 17.74 -22.98 6.71
C ALA A 25 18.34 -22.68 8.08
N ILE A 26 17.62 -21.88 8.88
CA ILE A 26 17.99 -21.59 10.26
C ILE A 26 17.00 -22.30 11.17
N SER A 27 17.52 -23.11 12.11
CA SER A 27 16.67 -23.82 13.08
C SER A 27 15.82 -22.83 13.89
N PRO A 28 14.53 -23.13 14.12
CA PRO A 28 13.67 -22.30 14.96
C PRO A 28 14.22 -22.03 16.37
N ASP A 29 15.08 -22.91 16.89
CA ASP A 29 15.73 -22.75 18.20
C ASP A 29 16.63 -21.51 18.28
N HIS A 30 17.21 -21.08 17.16
CA HIS A 30 18.04 -19.87 17.10
C HIS A 30 17.24 -18.57 17.25
N TYR A 31 15.89 -18.62 17.06
CA TYR A 31 15.00 -17.46 17.21
C TYR A 31 14.46 -17.28 18.62
N ARG A 32 14.89 -18.12 19.60
CA ARG A 32 14.48 -17.99 21.00
C ARG A 32 15.15 -16.78 21.67
N GLY A 33 14.46 -16.21 22.66
CA GLY A 33 14.93 -15.06 23.46
C GLY A 33 14.48 -13.72 22.92
N ASP A 34 15.37 -12.73 22.91
CA ASP A 34 15.04 -11.33 22.59
C ASP A 34 14.99 -10.98 21.11
N ILE A 35 14.98 -11.97 20.21
CA ILE A 35 14.90 -11.70 18.77
C ILE A 35 13.51 -11.23 18.39
N LYS A 36 13.44 -10.03 17.83
CA LYS A 36 12.20 -9.35 17.45
C LYS A 36 11.88 -9.57 15.98
N LEU A 37 11.46 -10.79 15.62
CA LEU A 37 11.09 -11.14 14.25
C LEU A 37 10.00 -10.18 13.73
N GLY A 38 10.22 -9.63 12.53
CA GLY A 38 9.30 -8.66 11.93
C GLY A 38 9.17 -7.38 12.77
N LEU A 39 10.16 -7.05 13.62
CA LEU A 39 10.11 -5.94 14.56
C LEU A 39 8.87 -6.00 15.48
N ARG A 40 8.56 -7.21 15.98
CA ARG A 40 7.48 -7.47 16.93
C ARG A 40 8.02 -7.94 18.28
N ASN A 41 7.42 -7.42 19.33
CA ASN A 41 7.60 -7.93 20.69
C ASN A 41 6.86 -9.28 20.86
N ASN A 42 7.18 -10.02 21.92
CA ASN A 42 6.57 -11.33 22.20
C ASN A 42 5.05 -11.25 22.44
N ASP A 43 4.54 -10.09 22.85
CA ASP A 43 3.12 -9.78 23.02
C ASP A 43 2.43 -9.34 21.69
N GLY A 44 3.14 -9.44 20.55
CA GLY A 44 2.65 -9.07 19.23
C GLY A 44 2.67 -7.57 18.93
N THR A 45 3.11 -6.71 19.87
CA THR A 45 3.22 -5.28 19.61
C THR A 45 4.42 -4.93 18.75
N GLY A 46 4.37 -3.79 18.06
CA GLY A 46 5.51 -3.27 17.33
C GLY A 46 6.64 -2.84 18.27
N VAL A 47 7.88 -3.10 17.87
CA VAL A 47 9.05 -2.54 18.55
C VAL A 47 9.04 -1.02 18.34
N LEU A 48 9.18 -0.26 19.44
CA LEU A 48 9.26 1.20 19.37
C LEU A 48 10.66 1.59 18.85
N VAL A 49 10.72 2.08 17.60
CA VAL A 49 11.97 2.43 16.91
C VAL A 49 12.14 3.94 16.69
N GLY A 50 11.12 4.73 16.97
CA GLY A 50 11.17 6.19 16.80
C GLY A 50 9.92 6.88 17.28
N VAL A 51 9.90 8.20 17.11
CA VAL A 51 8.77 9.09 17.40
C VAL A 51 8.38 9.85 16.13
N SER A 52 7.10 10.23 16.01
CA SER A 52 6.60 10.94 14.83
C SER A 52 5.49 11.91 15.21
N LYS A 53 5.44 13.04 14.50
CA LYS A 53 4.33 14.00 14.51
C LYS A 53 3.47 13.91 13.26
N VAL A 54 3.81 13.03 12.28
CA VAL A 54 3.11 12.96 11.00
C VAL A 54 1.76 12.27 11.14
N GLY A 55 1.76 11.07 11.72
CA GLY A 55 0.54 10.29 11.90
C GLY A 55 0.55 9.48 13.19
N SER A 56 -0.62 9.28 13.75
CA SER A 56 -0.82 8.45 14.94
C SER A 56 -2.00 7.51 14.76
N VAL A 57 -1.78 6.23 15.09
CA VAL A 57 -2.76 5.14 14.96
C VAL A 57 -3.07 4.63 16.37
N GLN A 58 -4.32 4.73 16.80
CA GLN A 58 -4.77 4.32 18.12
C GLN A 58 -5.87 3.27 17.99
N GLY A 59 -5.68 2.08 18.60
CA GLY A 59 -6.65 0.98 18.61
C GLY A 59 -6.96 0.48 20.03
N TYR A 60 -6.36 1.08 21.05
CA TYR A 60 -6.55 0.76 22.46
C TYR A 60 -6.25 1.97 23.35
N LEU A 61 -6.74 1.95 24.56
CA LEU A 61 -6.40 2.89 25.62
C LEU A 61 -5.55 2.21 26.69
N MET A 62 -4.72 2.97 27.39
CA MET A 62 -4.00 2.48 28.55
C MET A 62 -4.82 2.86 29.82
N GLN A 63 -5.30 1.85 30.56
CA GLN A 63 -5.97 2.02 31.85
C GLN A 63 -5.24 1.17 32.88
N ASP A 64 -4.77 1.78 33.95
CA ASP A 64 -4.04 1.10 35.05
C ASP A 64 -2.85 0.25 34.57
N GLY A 65 -2.15 0.69 33.52
CA GLY A 65 -1.02 0.00 32.91
C GLY A 65 -1.42 -1.17 32.00
N GLN A 66 -2.72 -1.43 31.80
CA GLN A 66 -3.25 -2.46 30.92
C GLN A 66 -3.82 -1.86 29.64
N ARG A 67 -3.78 -2.61 28.55
CA ARG A 67 -4.39 -2.26 27.27
C ARG A 67 -5.85 -2.63 27.27
N VAL A 68 -6.71 -1.64 27.08
CA VAL A 68 -8.15 -1.82 26.95
C VAL A 68 -8.51 -1.53 25.49
N PRO A 69 -9.18 -2.48 24.79
CA PRO A 69 -9.68 -2.25 23.45
C PRO A 69 -10.52 -0.97 23.36
N ALA A 70 -10.32 -0.21 22.29
CA ALA A 70 -11.04 1.04 22.04
C ALA A 70 -11.38 1.18 20.56
N PRO A 71 -12.42 1.97 20.20
CA PRO A 71 -12.65 2.35 18.81
C PRO A 71 -11.38 2.93 18.19
N GLY A 72 -11.05 2.48 16.99
CA GLY A 72 -9.86 2.92 16.29
C GLY A 72 -9.92 4.39 15.92
N LYS A 73 -8.80 5.07 16.07
CA LYS A 73 -8.61 6.46 15.65
C LYS A 73 -7.34 6.60 14.82
N LEU A 74 -7.42 7.43 13.81
CA LEU A 74 -6.29 7.78 12.96
C LEU A 74 -6.17 9.30 12.94
N TYR A 75 -4.98 9.79 13.28
CA TYR A 75 -4.69 11.21 13.33
C TYR A 75 -3.64 11.59 12.30
N TYR A 76 -3.89 12.65 11.57
CA TYR A 76 -2.93 13.33 10.70
C TYR A 76 -2.50 14.63 11.39
N ARG A 77 -1.22 14.72 11.76
CA ARG A 77 -0.70 15.89 12.51
C ARG A 77 -1.51 16.24 13.75
N GLY A 78 -2.07 15.23 14.42
CA GLY A 78 -2.88 15.39 15.62
C GLY A 78 -4.37 15.68 15.39
N ILE A 79 -4.82 15.80 14.15
CA ILE A 79 -6.23 15.99 13.76
C ILE A 79 -6.83 14.64 13.37
N GLU A 80 -8.00 14.33 13.92
CA GLU A 80 -8.66 13.06 13.64
C GLU A 80 -9.14 13.00 12.18
N LEU A 81 -8.76 11.93 11.46
CA LEU A 81 -9.14 11.76 10.05
C LEU A 81 -10.64 11.83 9.81
N THR A 82 -11.43 11.24 10.73
CA THR A 82 -12.88 11.24 10.63
C THR A 82 -13.43 12.65 10.59
N ASP A 83 -12.90 13.56 11.42
CA ASP A 83 -13.34 14.96 11.45
C ASP A 83 -13.03 15.68 10.13
N ILE A 84 -11.85 15.43 9.56
CA ILE A 84 -11.47 16.02 8.25
C ILE A 84 -12.44 15.55 7.17
N VAL A 85 -12.65 14.23 7.06
CA VAL A 85 -13.53 13.65 6.04
C VAL A 85 -14.97 14.15 6.19
N GLU A 86 -15.51 14.14 7.41
CA GLU A 86 -16.87 14.62 7.68
C GLU A 86 -17.04 16.11 7.35
N ALA A 87 -16.04 16.95 7.64
CA ALA A 87 -16.05 18.37 7.33
C ALA A 87 -16.17 18.61 5.81
N HIS A 88 -15.32 17.94 5.00
CA HIS A 88 -15.35 18.06 3.54
C HIS A 88 -16.65 17.49 2.94
N ARG A 89 -17.10 16.33 3.45
CA ARG A 89 -18.37 15.74 3.00
C ARG A 89 -19.57 16.64 3.27
N LYS A 90 -19.61 17.29 4.43
CA LYS A 90 -20.66 18.24 4.79
C LYS A 90 -20.59 19.52 3.95
N ALA A 91 -19.38 20.00 3.64
CA ALA A 91 -19.19 21.19 2.83
C ALA A 91 -19.36 20.94 1.33
N GLY A 92 -19.36 19.68 0.85
CA GLY A 92 -19.33 19.34 -0.57
C GLY A 92 -18.05 19.81 -1.25
N THR A 93 -16.90 19.67 -0.57
CA THR A 93 -15.59 20.10 -1.08
C THR A 93 -14.64 18.89 -1.19
N PHE A 94 -13.60 19.01 -2.02
CA PHE A 94 -12.53 18.04 -2.13
C PHE A 94 -11.50 18.28 -1.00
N GLY A 95 -11.01 17.22 -0.37
CA GLY A 95 -10.19 17.30 0.83
C GLY A 95 -8.78 16.75 0.69
N PHE A 96 -8.45 16.04 -0.39
CA PHE A 96 -7.14 15.41 -0.51
C PHE A 96 -6.00 16.43 -0.56
N GLU A 97 -6.18 17.55 -1.26
CA GLU A 97 -5.19 18.63 -1.32
C GLU A 97 -4.94 19.26 0.07
N GLU A 98 -5.99 19.46 0.86
CA GLU A 98 -5.85 19.93 2.24
C GLU A 98 -5.11 18.91 3.11
N VAL A 99 -5.42 17.61 2.97
CA VAL A 99 -4.70 16.54 3.67
C VAL A 99 -3.23 16.48 3.25
N ALA A 100 -2.93 16.63 1.96
CA ALA A 100 -1.55 16.68 1.48
C ALA A 100 -0.79 17.89 2.06
N TYR A 101 -1.44 19.06 2.07
CA TYR A 101 -0.90 20.26 2.73
C TYR A 101 -0.64 20.02 4.22
N LEU A 102 -1.65 19.53 4.95
CA LEU A 102 -1.54 19.24 6.38
C LEU A 102 -0.36 18.31 6.70
N LEU A 103 -0.22 17.23 5.94
CA LEU A 103 0.86 16.26 6.13
C LEU A 103 2.24 16.89 5.86
N LEU A 104 2.39 17.64 4.79
CA LEU A 104 3.65 18.26 4.38
C LEU A 104 4.03 19.45 5.25
N MET A 105 3.11 20.37 5.53
CA MET A 105 3.37 21.61 6.25
C MET A 105 3.24 21.47 7.77
N GLY A 106 2.47 20.49 8.26
CA GLY A 106 2.33 20.18 9.67
C GLY A 106 1.18 20.89 10.39
N TYR A 107 0.35 21.69 9.68
CA TYR A 107 -0.81 22.42 10.19
C TYR A 107 -1.88 22.59 9.08
N LEU A 108 -3.12 22.86 9.48
CA LEU A 108 -4.21 23.13 8.54
C LEU A 108 -4.01 24.47 7.83
N PRO A 109 -4.22 24.52 6.49
CA PRO A 109 -4.11 25.78 5.75
C PRO A 109 -5.24 26.73 6.09
N SER A 110 -4.95 28.02 6.04
CA SER A 110 -5.98 29.03 5.83
C SER A 110 -6.52 28.92 4.38
N LYS A 111 -7.67 29.55 4.14
CA LYS A 111 -8.26 29.56 2.78
C LYS A 111 -7.31 30.07 1.70
N SER A 112 -6.49 31.09 2.03
CA SER A 112 -5.51 31.65 1.09
C SER A 112 -4.31 30.72 0.89
N GLU A 113 -3.86 30.03 1.92
CA GLU A 113 -2.77 29.04 1.82
C GLU A 113 -3.18 27.82 1.02
N LEU A 114 -4.40 27.29 1.23
CA LEU A 114 -4.90 26.20 0.42
C LEU A 114 -5.02 26.59 -1.05
N ALA A 115 -5.60 27.76 -1.36
CA ALA A 115 -5.70 28.25 -2.72
C ALA A 115 -4.32 28.50 -3.39
N TYR A 116 -3.31 28.86 -2.60
CA TYR A 116 -1.93 28.97 -3.08
C TYR A 116 -1.32 27.58 -3.34
N PHE A 117 -1.55 26.63 -2.44
CA PHE A 117 -1.08 25.25 -2.59
C PHE A 117 -1.72 24.57 -3.80
N ASP A 118 -3.02 24.77 -4.04
CA ASP A 118 -3.72 24.26 -5.22
C ASP A 118 -3.07 24.76 -6.53
N LYS A 119 -2.64 26.01 -6.59
CA LYS A 119 -1.91 26.53 -7.77
C LYS A 119 -0.58 25.80 -7.97
N ILE A 120 0.14 25.49 -6.89
CA ILE A 120 1.39 24.74 -6.98
C ILE A 120 1.11 23.31 -7.43
N MET A 121 0.13 22.65 -6.83
CA MET A 121 -0.28 21.29 -7.19
C MET A 121 -0.73 21.20 -8.65
N ASN A 122 -1.48 22.18 -9.14
CA ASN A 122 -1.93 22.23 -10.52
C ASN A 122 -0.77 22.26 -11.53
N GLN A 123 0.31 22.97 -11.21
CA GLN A 123 1.53 22.96 -12.02
C GLN A 123 2.30 21.64 -11.87
N ALA A 124 2.32 21.08 -10.67
CA ALA A 124 3.04 19.84 -10.36
C ALA A 124 2.41 18.57 -10.96
N ARG A 125 1.14 18.60 -11.40
CA ARG A 125 0.49 17.41 -12.00
C ARG A 125 1.00 17.07 -13.40
N LYS A 126 1.61 18.04 -14.10
CA LYS A 126 2.13 17.83 -15.46
C LYS A 126 3.49 17.16 -15.39
N LEU A 127 3.58 15.95 -15.96
CA LEU A 127 4.84 15.22 -16.07
C LEU A 127 5.87 16.00 -16.92
N PRO A 128 7.18 15.78 -16.71
CA PRO A 128 8.21 16.36 -17.56
C PRO A 128 7.99 16.05 -19.05
N GLU A 129 8.43 16.93 -19.92
CA GLU A 129 8.32 16.76 -21.37
C GLU A 129 9.02 15.46 -21.83
N GLY A 130 8.34 14.69 -22.67
CA GLY A 130 8.84 13.42 -23.20
C GLY A 130 8.88 12.27 -22.18
N PHE A 131 8.45 12.50 -20.92
CA PHE A 131 8.52 11.47 -19.89
C PHE A 131 7.59 10.27 -20.20
N THR A 132 6.36 10.53 -20.59
CA THR A 132 5.39 9.47 -20.92
C THR A 132 5.89 8.62 -22.09
N GLU A 133 6.36 9.24 -23.16
CA GLU A 133 6.85 8.57 -24.37
C GLU A 133 8.18 7.84 -24.10
N GLY A 134 9.13 8.53 -23.48
CA GLY A 134 10.49 8.04 -23.28
C GLY A 134 10.65 7.03 -22.16
N MET A 135 9.75 7.04 -21.17
CA MET A 135 9.83 6.16 -20.00
C MET A 135 8.67 5.16 -19.97
N ILE A 136 7.42 5.61 -19.95
CA ILE A 136 6.26 4.72 -19.71
C ILE A 136 5.94 3.90 -20.96
N MET A 137 5.83 4.55 -22.12
CA MET A 137 5.47 3.87 -23.39
C MET A 137 6.59 3.02 -23.94
N ARG A 138 7.85 3.40 -23.74
CA ARG A 138 8.99 2.68 -24.30
C ARG A 138 9.24 1.33 -23.62
N HIS A 139 8.87 1.20 -22.37
CA HIS A 139 9.07 -0.01 -21.57
C HIS A 139 7.80 -0.40 -20.81
N PRO A 140 6.71 -0.76 -21.52
CA PRO A 140 5.44 -1.09 -20.89
C PRO A 140 5.60 -2.26 -19.91
N SER A 141 4.86 -2.22 -18.82
CA SER A 141 4.92 -3.25 -17.77
C SER A 141 3.56 -3.91 -17.56
N HIS A 142 3.56 -5.23 -17.34
CA HIS A 142 2.37 -5.94 -16.86
C HIS A 142 1.97 -5.57 -15.43
N ASN A 143 2.84 -4.87 -14.71
CA ASN A 143 2.61 -4.50 -13.32
C ASN A 143 2.81 -2.98 -13.15
N ILE A 144 1.70 -2.26 -12.88
CA ILE A 144 1.70 -0.80 -12.76
C ILE A 144 2.53 -0.31 -11.56
N MET A 145 2.58 -1.08 -10.46
CA MET A 145 3.46 -0.72 -9.33
C MET A 145 4.95 -0.81 -9.69
N ASN A 146 5.33 -1.76 -10.56
CA ASN A 146 6.70 -1.81 -11.10
C ASN A 146 6.97 -0.60 -11.98
N GLU A 147 6.01 -0.26 -12.87
CA GLU A 147 6.11 0.94 -13.71
C GLU A 147 6.26 2.21 -12.87
N LEU A 148 5.44 2.34 -11.81
CA LEU A 148 5.48 3.48 -10.90
C LEU A 148 6.86 3.60 -10.22
N ALA A 149 7.41 2.49 -9.70
CA ALA A 149 8.74 2.50 -9.07
C ALA A 149 9.86 2.92 -10.04
N ARG A 150 9.84 2.40 -11.27
CA ARG A 150 10.80 2.78 -12.33
C ARG A 150 10.62 4.25 -12.73
N SER A 151 9.39 4.70 -12.86
CA SER A 151 9.07 6.10 -13.15
C SER A 151 9.61 7.03 -12.08
N VAL A 152 9.44 6.70 -10.80
CA VAL A 152 9.98 7.50 -9.69
C VAL A 152 11.51 7.59 -9.78
N LEU A 153 12.20 6.46 -10.00
CA LEU A 153 13.67 6.47 -10.16
C LEU A 153 14.11 7.28 -11.39
N SER A 154 13.34 7.22 -12.49
CA SER A 154 13.66 7.96 -13.71
C SER A 154 13.49 9.46 -13.55
N LEU A 155 12.57 9.92 -12.67
CA LEU A 155 12.38 11.35 -12.37
C LEU A 155 13.65 12.00 -11.78
N TYR A 156 14.53 11.23 -11.15
CA TYR A 156 15.85 11.68 -10.73
C TYR A 156 16.63 12.37 -11.87
N SER A 157 16.58 11.81 -13.09
CA SER A 157 17.30 12.37 -14.25
C SER A 157 16.64 13.62 -14.85
N TYR A 158 15.43 13.97 -14.43
CA TYR A 158 14.71 15.16 -14.82
C TYR A 158 14.79 16.28 -13.76
N ASP A 159 15.40 16.02 -12.62
CA ASP A 159 15.61 17.00 -11.55
C ASP A 159 17.01 17.60 -11.72
N PRO A 160 17.14 18.94 -11.79
CA PRO A 160 18.45 19.59 -11.92
C PRO A 160 19.34 19.44 -10.64
N ASP A 161 18.73 19.13 -9.48
CA ASP A 161 19.45 19.03 -8.20
C ASP A 161 18.90 17.85 -7.33
N PRO A 162 18.99 16.61 -7.85
CA PRO A 162 18.27 15.48 -7.26
C PRO A 162 18.84 15.04 -5.91
N ASP A 163 20.14 15.23 -5.66
CA ASP A 163 20.84 14.82 -4.45
C ASP A 163 20.80 15.86 -3.32
N ASN A 164 20.21 17.01 -3.57
CA ASN A 164 20.07 18.06 -2.57
C ASN A 164 19.00 17.70 -1.54
N THR A 165 19.42 17.37 -0.34
CA THR A 165 18.54 16.99 0.80
C THR A 165 18.18 18.17 1.70
N SER A 166 18.33 19.42 1.24
CA SER A 166 17.78 20.58 1.95
C SER A 166 16.26 20.50 2.03
N ILE A 167 15.69 21.07 3.09
CA ILE A 167 14.24 21.04 3.31
C ILE A 167 13.49 21.69 2.14
N ASP A 168 14.00 22.80 1.62
CA ASP A 168 13.39 23.51 0.49
C ASP A 168 13.32 22.62 -0.76
N ASN A 169 14.42 21.94 -1.10
CA ASN A 169 14.46 21.06 -2.26
C ASN A 169 13.61 19.80 -2.05
N MET A 170 13.69 19.19 -0.87
CA MET A 170 12.84 18.02 -0.55
C MET A 170 11.34 18.38 -0.60
N LEU A 171 10.95 19.57 -0.14
CA LEU A 171 9.56 20.01 -0.23
C LEU A 171 9.14 20.19 -1.71
N LEU A 172 9.97 20.81 -2.54
CA LEU A 172 9.73 20.94 -3.98
C LEU A 172 9.57 19.58 -4.65
N GLN A 173 10.49 18.64 -4.38
CA GLN A 173 10.42 17.27 -4.89
C GLN A 173 9.16 16.54 -4.40
N SER A 174 8.79 16.71 -3.13
CA SER A 174 7.60 16.11 -2.53
C SER A 174 6.31 16.58 -3.21
N VAL A 175 6.15 17.88 -3.43
CA VAL A 175 4.98 18.46 -4.11
C VAL A 175 4.88 17.96 -5.56
N LYS A 176 6.01 17.91 -6.28
CA LYS A 176 6.06 17.34 -7.63
C LYS A 176 5.63 15.87 -7.62
N LEU A 177 6.14 15.04 -6.69
CA LEU A 177 5.81 13.63 -6.62
C LEU A 177 4.33 13.39 -6.28
N VAL A 178 3.74 14.17 -5.34
CA VAL A 178 2.31 14.11 -5.05
C VAL A 178 1.47 14.40 -6.30
N GLY A 179 1.88 15.39 -7.11
CA GLY A 179 1.21 15.73 -8.38
C GLY A 179 1.43 14.70 -9.49
N TYR A 180 2.62 14.11 -9.59
CA TYR A 180 2.99 13.18 -10.67
C TYR A 180 2.37 11.79 -10.53
N PHE A 181 2.20 11.27 -9.32
CA PHE A 181 1.79 9.88 -9.10
C PHE A 181 0.47 9.53 -9.80
N PRO A 182 -0.62 10.29 -9.65
CA PRO A 182 -1.87 10.00 -10.36
C PRO A 182 -1.70 9.97 -11.88
N SER A 183 -0.90 10.89 -12.44
CA SER A 183 -0.63 10.97 -13.88
C SER A 183 0.20 9.77 -14.37
N ILE A 184 1.23 9.37 -13.62
CA ILE A 184 2.03 8.19 -13.94
C ILE A 184 1.17 6.93 -13.93
N VAL A 185 0.32 6.76 -12.90
CA VAL A 185 -0.56 5.59 -12.77
C VAL A 185 -1.56 5.51 -13.92
N ALA A 186 -2.23 6.62 -14.24
CA ALA A 186 -3.19 6.65 -15.34
C ALA A 186 -2.53 6.37 -16.70
N ASN A 187 -1.37 6.96 -16.98
CA ASN A 187 -0.64 6.74 -18.22
C ASN A 187 -0.10 5.29 -18.29
N ALA A 188 0.43 4.76 -17.19
CA ALA A 188 0.91 3.38 -17.12
C ALA A 188 -0.22 2.37 -17.38
N TYR A 189 -1.41 2.62 -16.84
CA TYR A 189 -2.59 1.78 -17.11
C TYR A 189 -3.00 1.86 -18.59
N ALA A 190 -3.11 3.06 -19.17
CA ALA A 190 -3.46 3.22 -20.58
C ALA A 190 -2.45 2.53 -21.51
N VAL A 191 -1.16 2.63 -21.20
CA VAL A 191 -0.08 1.96 -21.95
C VAL A 191 -0.15 0.44 -21.77
N GLN A 192 -0.37 -0.07 -20.56
CA GLN A 192 -0.56 -1.48 -20.28
C GLN A 192 -1.72 -2.06 -21.13
N ARG A 193 -2.88 -1.38 -21.12
CA ARG A 193 -4.05 -1.79 -21.90
C ARG A 193 -3.77 -1.83 -23.40
N HIS A 194 -3.08 -0.81 -23.90
CA HIS A 194 -2.72 -0.75 -25.31
C HIS A 194 -1.80 -1.91 -25.74
N TYR A 195 -0.68 -2.10 -25.03
CA TYR A 195 0.35 -3.05 -25.43
C TYR A 195 -0.01 -4.51 -25.18
N PHE A 196 -0.76 -4.80 -24.10
CA PHE A 196 -1.01 -6.18 -23.68
C PHE A 196 -2.45 -6.66 -23.91
N HIS A 197 -3.38 -5.74 -24.15
CA HIS A 197 -4.79 -6.08 -24.34
C HIS A 197 -5.36 -5.59 -25.68
N GLY A 198 -4.58 -4.83 -26.47
CA GLY A 198 -4.98 -4.37 -27.81
C GLY A 198 -5.97 -3.20 -27.80
N ASP A 199 -6.15 -2.52 -26.67
CA ASP A 199 -7.02 -1.35 -26.59
C ASP A 199 -6.40 -0.15 -27.32
N SER A 200 -7.24 0.80 -27.77
CA SER A 200 -6.75 2.07 -28.27
C SER A 200 -6.03 2.86 -27.17
N LEU A 201 -4.90 3.47 -27.51
CA LEU A 201 -4.16 4.28 -26.55
C LEU A 201 -4.85 5.63 -26.33
N HIS A 202 -5.26 5.88 -25.09
CA HIS A 202 -5.84 7.14 -24.65
C HIS A 202 -4.96 7.76 -23.56
N ILE A 203 -4.23 8.80 -23.87
CA ILE A 203 -3.45 9.58 -22.89
C ILE A 203 -4.16 10.91 -22.69
N HIS A 204 -4.61 11.18 -21.48
CA HIS A 204 -5.27 12.42 -21.11
C HIS A 204 -4.41 13.20 -20.13
N PHE A 205 -4.22 14.48 -20.43
CA PHE A 205 -3.45 15.38 -19.57
C PHE A 205 -4.32 15.90 -18.42
N PRO A 206 -3.73 16.15 -17.24
CA PRO A 206 -4.46 16.76 -16.13
C PRO A 206 -4.95 18.17 -16.50
N VAL A 207 -6.10 18.53 -15.93
CA VAL A 207 -6.71 19.87 -16.07
C VAL A 207 -6.45 20.63 -14.77
N PRO A 208 -5.88 21.84 -14.84
CA PRO A 208 -5.45 22.60 -13.64
C PRO A 208 -6.57 22.90 -12.64
N GLU A 209 -7.80 23.12 -13.12
CA GLU A 209 -8.95 23.53 -12.30
C GLU A 209 -9.60 22.37 -11.54
N LEU A 210 -9.24 21.13 -11.88
CA LEU A 210 -9.82 19.92 -11.28
C LEU A 210 -8.98 19.43 -10.11
N SER A 211 -9.64 18.85 -9.10
CA SER A 211 -9.01 18.14 -7.99
C SER A 211 -8.20 16.91 -8.45
N THR A 212 -7.40 16.34 -7.57
CA THR A 212 -6.67 15.09 -7.85
C THR A 212 -7.61 13.94 -8.17
N ALA A 213 -8.73 13.81 -7.45
CA ALA A 213 -9.73 12.76 -7.69
C ALA A 213 -10.41 12.90 -9.05
N GLU A 214 -10.86 14.11 -9.42
CA GLU A 214 -11.48 14.38 -10.71
C GLU A 214 -10.49 14.13 -11.86
N ASN A 215 -9.28 14.63 -11.75
CA ASN A 215 -8.22 14.42 -12.74
C ASN A 215 -7.92 12.93 -12.92
N PHE A 216 -7.85 12.17 -11.83
CA PHE A 216 -7.57 10.75 -11.91
C PHE A 216 -8.68 9.99 -12.67
N LEU A 217 -9.96 10.17 -12.31
CA LEU A 217 -11.09 9.54 -13.01
C LEU A 217 -11.11 9.93 -14.49
N ARG A 218 -10.92 11.22 -14.78
CA ARG A 218 -10.87 11.75 -16.13
C ARG A 218 -9.72 11.16 -16.97
N MET A 219 -8.55 10.98 -16.37
CA MET A 219 -7.39 10.42 -17.07
C MET A 219 -7.51 8.91 -17.28
N MET A 220 -8.16 8.19 -16.37
CA MET A 220 -8.35 6.76 -16.46
C MET A 220 -9.39 6.34 -17.51
N ARG A 221 -10.38 7.18 -17.81
CA ARG A 221 -11.52 6.84 -18.67
C ARG A 221 -11.31 7.38 -20.09
N PRO A 222 -11.49 6.54 -21.14
CA PRO A 222 -11.30 6.95 -22.53
C PRO A 222 -12.17 8.17 -22.93
N ASP A 223 -13.40 8.24 -22.41
CA ASP A 223 -14.38 9.30 -22.67
C ASP A 223 -14.26 10.49 -21.71
N LYS A 224 -13.34 10.45 -20.72
CA LYS A 224 -13.11 11.47 -19.69
C LYS A 224 -14.30 11.71 -18.76
N SER A 225 -15.32 10.87 -18.81
CA SER A 225 -16.57 11.08 -18.07
C SER A 225 -16.43 10.62 -16.60
N TYR A 226 -17.02 11.36 -15.70
CA TYR A 226 -17.22 10.99 -14.28
C TYR A 226 -18.37 11.82 -13.70
N THR A 227 -18.93 11.37 -12.60
CA THR A 227 -19.91 12.15 -11.84
C THR A 227 -19.26 12.80 -10.63
N ASP A 228 -19.85 13.87 -10.14
CA ASP A 228 -19.42 14.57 -8.94
C ASP A 228 -19.37 13.61 -7.71
N GLU A 229 -20.38 12.73 -7.60
CA GLU A 229 -20.44 11.73 -6.52
C GLU A 229 -19.28 10.71 -6.60
N GLU A 230 -18.88 10.27 -7.81
CA GLU A 230 -17.72 9.40 -8.00
C GLU A 230 -16.42 10.11 -7.60
N ALA A 231 -16.27 11.39 -8.00
CA ALA A 231 -15.09 12.17 -7.67
C ALA A 231 -14.96 12.41 -6.16
N HIS A 232 -16.05 12.77 -5.47
CA HIS A 232 -16.07 12.92 -4.01
C HIS A 232 -15.79 11.61 -3.28
N LEU A 233 -16.28 10.46 -3.78
CA LEU A 233 -15.99 9.16 -3.18
C LEU A 233 -14.51 8.80 -3.34
N LEU A 234 -13.95 9.04 -4.53
CA LEU A 234 -12.52 8.82 -4.77
C LEU A 234 -11.64 9.74 -3.93
N ASP A 235 -12.02 11.01 -3.79
CA ASP A 235 -11.31 11.98 -2.94
C ASP A 235 -11.24 11.50 -1.49
N MET A 236 -12.37 11.01 -0.95
CA MET A 236 -12.38 10.38 0.37
C MET A 236 -11.44 9.17 0.44
N MET A 237 -11.40 8.32 -0.61
CA MET A 237 -10.45 7.21 -0.67
C MET A 237 -9.00 7.70 -0.60
N LEU A 238 -8.66 8.78 -1.30
CA LEU A 238 -7.34 9.39 -1.25
C LEU A 238 -7.03 9.92 0.16
N MET A 239 -7.96 10.61 0.80
CA MET A 239 -7.78 11.09 2.18
C MET A 239 -7.50 9.95 3.16
N VAL A 240 -8.28 8.86 3.15
CA VAL A 240 -8.13 7.74 4.11
C VAL A 240 -6.88 6.91 3.89
N HIS A 241 -6.27 6.98 2.72
CA HIS A 241 -5.04 6.24 2.39
C HIS A 241 -3.76 7.07 2.54
N ALA A 242 -3.85 8.39 2.73
CA ALA A 242 -2.71 9.31 2.67
C ALA A 242 -1.62 9.00 3.71
N GLU A 243 -1.95 8.55 4.92
CA GLU A 243 -0.98 8.24 5.98
C GLU A 243 -1.50 7.13 6.91
N HIS A 244 -0.60 6.37 7.53
CA HIS A 244 -0.96 5.33 8.53
C HIS A 244 0.17 5.03 9.53
N GLY A 245 0.89 6.06 9.94
CA GLY A 245 1.96 5.97 10.93
C GLY A 245 3.30 5.48 10.41
N GLY A 246 4.36 5.90 11.09
CA GLY A 246 5.76 5.64 10.71
C GLY A 246 6.17 4.16 10.75
N GLY A 247 5.42 3.31 11.47
CA GLY A 247 5.63 1.86 11.55
C GLY A 247 4.98 1.05 10.43
N ASN A 248 4.21 1.69 9.54
CA ASN A 248 3.71 1.05 8.32
C ASN A 248 4.89 0.62 7.45
N ASN A 249 4.86 -0.59 6.87
CA ASN A 249 6.06 -1.18 6.24
C ASN A 249 6.67 -0.28 5.17
N SER A 250 5.88 0.27 4.24
CA SER A 250 6.42 1.16 3.19
C SER A 250 6.92 2.50 3.74
N THR A 251 6.26 3.04 4.76
CA THR A 251 6.72 4.25 5.46
C THR A 251 8.02 4.00 6.20
N PHE A 252 8.14 2.83 6.87
CA PHE A 252 9.36 2.43 7.54
C PHE A 252 10.53 2.27 6.55
N VAL A 253 10.29 1.63 5.39
CA VAL A 253 11.30 1.53 4.32
C VAL A 253 11.73 2.92 3.86
N CYS A 254 10.79 3.85 3.62
CA CYS A 254 11.09 5.23 3.27
C CYS A 254 12.00 5.90 4.32
N ARG A 255 11.66 5.79 5.61
CA ARG A 255 12.48 6.32 6.72
C ARG A 255 13.85 5.65 6.79
N ALA A 256 13.91 4.33 6.68
CA ALA A 256 15.16 3.58 6.73
C ALA A 256 16.12 4.01 5.60
N MET A 257 15.63 4.14 4.37
CA MET A 257 16.41 4.65 3.25
C MET A 257 16.82 6.11 3.47
N THR A 258 15.90 6.96 3.93
CA THR A 258 16.18 8.37 4.24
C THR A 258 17.28 8.50 5.28
N SER A 259 17.33 7.65 6.29
CA SER A 259 18.34 7.66 7.36
C SER A 259 19.78 7.45 6.86
N SER A 260 19.94 6.88 5.66
CA SER A 260 21.24 6.72 5.00
C SER A 260 21.71 7.99 4.28
N GLY A 261 20.88 9.03 4.18
CA GLY A 261 21.18 10.26 3.46
C GLY A 261 20.93 10.20 1.95
N THR A 262 20.20 9.18 1.44
CA THR A 262 19.91 9.05 0.01
C THR A 262 18.93 10.13 -0.50
N ASP A 263 18.86 10.28 -1.81
CA ASP A 263 17.95 11.18 -2.51
C ASP A 263 16.47 10.82 -2.31
N THR A 264 15.57 11.76 -2.67
CA THR A 264 14.13 11.59 -2.50
C THR A 264 13.56 10.49 -3.40
N TYR A 265 14.02 10.40 -4.64
CA TYR A 265 13.49 9.45 -5.62
C TYR A 265 13.80 8.01 -5.23
N SER A 266 15.03 7.74 -4.76
CA SER A 266 15.43 6.44 -4.24
C SER A 266 14.62 6.03 -3.02
N ALA A 267 14.42 6.92 -2.05
CA ALA A 267 13.65 6.64 -0.83
C ALA A 267 12.18 6.34 -1.15
N ILE A 268 11.56 7.12 -2.04
CA ILE A 268 10.17 6.93 -2.46
C ILE A 268 10.01 5.68 -3.33
N ALA A 269 10.94 5.38 -4.25
CA ALA A 269 10.92 4.15 -5.03
C ALA A 269 11.00 2.90 -4.13
N GLY A 270 11.81 2.95 -3.07
CA GLY A 270 11.85 1.91 -2.04
C GLY A 270 10.51 1.72 -1.32
N ALA A 271 9.82 2.81 -0.98
CA ALA A 271 8.49 2.76 -0.40
C ALA A 271 7.45 2.15 -1.36
N VAL A 272 7.48 2.52 -2.65
CA VAL A 272 6.64 1.93 -3.70
C VAL A 272 6.91 0.43 -3.84
N GLY A 273 8.19 0.02 -3.85
CA GLY A 273 8.59 -1.38 -3.88
C GLY A 273 8.07 -2.19 -2.69
N SER A 274 8.12 -1.61 -1.49
CA SER A 274 7.55 -2.21 -0.28
C SER A 274 6.02 -2.34 -0.36
N LEU A 275 5.33 -1.29 -0.82
CA LEU A 275 3.87 -1.32 -0.94
C LEU A 275 3.40 -2.32 -2.00
N LYS A 276 4.19 -2.56 -3.06
CA LYS A 276 3.91 -3.57 -4.10
C LYS A 276 3.77 -4.98 -3.54
N GLY A 277 4.41 -5.28 -2.41
CA GLY A 277 4.41 -6.62 -1.82
C GLY A 277 2.99 -7.13 -1.46
N PRO A 278 2.66 -8.40 -1.75
CA PRO A 278 1.31 -8.95 -1.52
C PRO A 278 0.91 -9.00 -0.04
N LEU A 279 1.87 -8.98 0.87
CA LEU A 279 1.61 -8.91 2.31
C LEU A 279 1.36 -7.49 2.83
N HIS A 280 1.45 -6.47 1.96
CA HIS A 280 1.26 -5.07 2.30
C HIS A 280 0.16 -4.43 1.45
N GLY A 281 0.45 -3.94 0.26
CA GLY A 281 -0.50 -3.19 -0.56
C GLY A 281 -1.45 -4.06 -1.40
N GLY A 282 -1.22 -5.37 -1.48
CA GLY A 282 -2.05 -6.30 -2.26
C GLY A 282 -3.26 -6.87 -1.52
N ALA A 283 -3.52 -6.43 -0.28
CA ALA A 283 -4.56 -7.04 0.55
C ALA A 283 -5.98 -6.80 0.02
N ASN A 284 -6.27 -5.64 -0.56
CA ASN A 284 -7.58 -5.35 -1.15
C ASN A 284 -7.89 -6.20 -2.39
N ALA A 285 -6.90 -6.49 -3.24
CA ALA A 285 -7.06 -7.42 -4.35
C ALA A 285 -7.34 -8.84 -3.86
N LYS A 286 -6.70 -9.27 -2.76
CA LYS A 286 -6.98 -10.56 -2.11
C LYS A 286 -8.40 -10.63 -1.52
N VAL A 287 -8.91 -9.54 -0.96
CA VAL A 287 -10.32 -9.46 -0.53
C VAL A 287 -11.24 -9.66 -1.74
N MET A 288 -11.00 -8.98 -2.86
CA MET A 288 -11.83 -9.11 -4.06
C MET A 288 -11.78 -10.50 -4.67
N GLU A 289 -10.60 -11.13 -4.70
CA GLU A 289 -10.44 -12.53 -5.14
C GLU A 289 -11.26 -13.48 -4.25
N MET A 290 -11.13 -13.37 -2.94
CA MET A 290 -11.91 -14.14 -1.96
C MET A 290 -13.42 -13.87 -2.14
N PHE A 291 -13.80 -12.61 -2.32
CA PHE A 291 -15.20 -12.22 -2.48
C PHE A 291 -15.84 -12.83 -3.73
N ARG A 292 -15.10 -12.93 -4.85
CA ARG A 292 -15.57 -13.67 -6.04
C ARG A 292 -15.85 -15.13 -5.73
N TYR A 293 -14.93 -15.81 -5.03
CA TYR A 293 -15.18 -17.20 -4.60
C TYR A 293 -16.40 -17.34 -3.69
N ILE A 294 -16.62 -16.40 -2.78
CA ILE A 294 -17.80 -16.41 -1.91
C ILE A 294 -19.06 -16.27 -2.77
N LYS A 295 -19.14 -15.25 -3.64
CA LYS A 295 -20.31 -15.03 -4.53
C LYS A 295 -20.68 -16.22 -5.39
N GLU A 296 -19.70 -16.96 -5.88
CA GLU A 296 -19.91 -18.14 -6.74
C GLU A 296 -20.43 -19.36 -5.97
N ASN A 297 -20.29 -19.40 -4.65
CA ASN A 297 -20.48 -20.62 -3.86
C ASN A 297 -21.48 -20.48 -2.70
N VAL A 298 -22.07 -19.32 -2.47
CA VAL A 298 -23.03 -19.11 -1.38
C VAL A 298 -24.39 -18.62 -1.88
N ASP A 299 -25.43 -18.90 -1.11
CA ASP A 299 -26.69 -18.14 -1.19
C ASP A 299 -26.54 -16.89 -0.31
N PRO A 300 -26.56 -15.66 -0.90
CA PRO A 300 -26.35 -14.43 -0.15
C PRO A 300 -27.47 -14.10 0.86
N HIS A 301 -28.60 -14.81 0.77
CA HIS A 301 -29.74 -14.65 1.67
C HIS A 301 -29.79 -15.71 2.78
N ASP A 302 -28.86 -16.68 2.76
CA ASP A 302 -28.75 -17.74 3.77
C ASP A 302 -27.44 -17.61 4.58
N ASP A 303 -27.57 -17.15 5.81
CA ASP A 303 -26.44 -17.02 6.74
C ASP A 303 -25.75 -18.35 7.02
N GLY A 304 -26.50 -19.48 6.94
CA GLY A 304 -25.94 -20.83 7.06
C GLY A 304 -24.99 -21.16 5.91
N SER A 305 -25.43 -20.93 4.68
CA SER A 305 -24.63 -21.10 3.47
C SER A 305 -23.34 -20.27 3.52
N ILE A 306 -23.43 -19.01 3.96
CA ILE A 306 -22.27 -18.13 4.10
C ILE A 306 -21.31 -18.68 5.16
N LYS A 307 -21.78 -19.03 6.37
CA LYS A 307 -20.96 -19.58 7.44
C LYS A 307 -20.24 -20.87 7.03
N ASP A 308 -20.94 -21.77 6.34
CA ASP A 308 -20.36 -23.04 5.88
C ASP A 308 -19.21 -22.80 4.90
N TYR A 309 -19.35 -21.82 4.00
CA TYR A 309 -18.29 -21.48 3.07
C TYR A 309 -17.11 -20.76 3.77
N LEU A 310 -17.39 -19.85 4.71
CA LEU A 310 -16.35 -19.20 5.51
C LEU A 310 -15.56 -20.23 6.35
N ASN A 311 -16.18 -21.27 6.86
CA ASN A 311 -15.48 -22.37 7.50
C ASN A 311 -14.53 -23.10 6.54
N LYS A 312 -14.98 -23.40 5.31
CA LYS A 312 -14.11 -24.01 4.28
C LYS A 312 -12.92 -23.13 3.93
N LEU A 313 -13.09 -21.80 3.89
CA LEU A 313 -11.98 -20.87 3.71
C LEU A 313 -10.97 -20.95 4.86
N LEU A 314 -11.46 -20.93 6.11
CA LEU A 314 -10.64 -21.03 7.33
C LEU A 314 -9.93 -22.37 7.47
N ASP A 315 -10.52 -23.46 6.95
CA ASP A 315 -9.93 -24.81 6.91
C ASP A 315 -8.91 -24.99 5.76
N GLY A 316 -8.74 -23.97 4.89
CA GLY A 316 -7.90 -24.08 3.71
C GLY A 316 -8.45 -25.04 2.65
N GLN A 317 -9.76 -25.30 2.65
CA GLN A 317 -10.45 -26.20 1.73
C GLN A 317 -11.07 -25.46 0.54
N ALA A 318 -11.20 -24.14 0.62
CA ALA A 318 -11.77 -23.29 -0.42
C ALA A 318 -10.91 -22.04 -0.71
N GLY A 319 -11.25 -21.30 -1.75
CA GLY A 319 -10.57 -20.10 -2.20
C GLY A 319 -9.09 -20.38 -2.56
N ASP A 320 -8.20 -19.52 -2.14
CA ASP A 320 -6.74 -19.64 -2.35
C ASP A 320 -6.07 -20.62 -1.34
N ARG A 321 -6.85 -21.29 -0.53
CA ARG A 321 -6.43 -22.28 0.49
C ARG A 321 -5.47 -21.72 1.55
N SER A 322 -5.46 -20.42 1.75
CA SER A 322 -4.59 -19.76 2.74
C SER A 322 -5.04 -19.95 4.20
N GLY A 323 -6.27 -20.44 4.43
CA GLY A 323 -6.87 -20.52 5.75
C GLY A 323 -7.24 -19.15 6.34
N LYS A 324 -7.49 -18.16 5.49
CA LYS A 324 -7.75 -16.75 5.89
C LYS A 324 -9.06 -16.24 5.31
N ILE A 325 -9.73 -15.38 6.09
CA ILE A 325 -10.73 -14.45 5.58
C ILE A 325 -10.04 -13.09 5.50
N TYR A 326 -9.70 -12.68 4.29
CA TYR A 326 -9.01 -11.41 4.03
C TYR A 326 -9.91 -10.23 4.40
N GLY A 327 -9.31 -9.13 4.84
CA GLY A 327 -10.05 -7.93 5.28
C GLY A 327 -10.48 -7.98 6.75
N LEU A 328 -10.35 -9.13 7.45
CA LEU A 328 -10.66 -9.25 8.87
C LEU A 328 -9.38 -9.27 9.73
N GLY A 329 -9.35 -8.38 10.72
CA GLY A 329 -8.21 -8.18 11.62
C GLY A 329 -7.27 -7.06 11.17
N HIS A 330 -6.61 -6.44 12.14
CA HIS A 330 -5.64 -5.38 11.96
C HIS A 330 -4.51 -5.47 12.98
N ALA A 331 -3.32 -5.01 12.62
CA ALA A 331 -2.14 -5.06 13.50
C ALA A 331 -2.24 -4.13 14.73
N VAL A 332 -3.09 -3.10 14.68
CA VAL A 332 -3.24 -2.07 15.73
C VAL A 332 -4.70 -1.95 16.17
N TYR A 333 -5.64 -1.82 15.23
CA TYR A 333 -7.06 -1.64 15.55
C TYR A 333 -7.68 -2.92 16.11
N THR A 334 -8.51 -2.75 17.13
CA THR A 334 -9.21 -3.84 17.81
C THR A 334 -10.72 -3.80 17.60
N MET A 335 -11.39 -2.70 17.96
CA MET A 335 -12.85 -2.57 17.89
C MET A 335 -13.33 -2.06 16.52
N SER A 336 -12.58 -1.15 15.89
CA SER A 336 -12.91 -0.61 14.56
C SER A 336 -11.67 -0.04 13.87
N ASP A 337 -11.64 -0.09 12.54
CA ASP A 337 -10.74 0.72 11.70
C ASP A 337 -11.55 1.94 11.21
N PRO A 338 -11.18 3.18 11.58
CA PRO A 338 -11.95 4.37 11.21
C PRO A 338 -12.08 4.54 9.69
N ARG A 339 -11.13 4.04 8.92
CA ARG A 339 -11.17 4.06 7.46
C ARG A 339 -12.24 3.13 6.91
N ALA A 340 -12.32 1.88 7.43
CA ALA A 340 -13.37 0.93 7.06
C ALA A 340 -14.77 1.45 7.44
N VAL A 341 -14.89 2.10 8.60
CA VAL A 341 -16.15 2.73 9.06
C VAL A 341 -16.59 3.83 8.09
N LEU A 342 -15.67 4.72 7.68
CA LEU A 342 -15.96 5.77 6.71
C LEU A 342 -16.36 5.19 5.35
N LEU A 343 -15.64 4.19 4.84
CA LEU A 343 -15.98 3.53 3.58
C LEU A 343 -17.35 2.89 3.63
N LYS A 344 -17.63 2.12 4.68
CA LYS A 344 -18.94 1.48 4.89
C LYS A 344 -20.10 2.49 4.91
N LYS A 345 -19.89 3.64 5.57
CA LYS A 345 -20.89 4.71 5.66
C LYS A 345 -21.17 5.37 4.31
N TYR A 346 -20.14 5.70 3.54
CA TYR A 346 -20.28 6.53 2.35
C TYR A 346 -20.38 5.74 1.03
N ALA A 347 -19.94 4.48 1.00
CA ALA A 347 -20.03 3.65 -0.19
C ALA A 347 -21.42 3.05 -0.44
N GLN A 348 -22.28 2.96 0.57
CA GLN A 348 -23.60 2.33 0.45
C GLN A 348 -24.44 2.99 -0.66
N ARG A 349 -24.53 4.33 -0.66
CA ARG A 349 -25.27 5.06 -1.71
C ARG A 349 -24.70 4.80 -3.11
N MET A 350 -23.38 4.75 -3.25
CA MET A 350 -22.75 4.45 -4.53
C MET A 350 -23.04 3.00 -4.97
N ALA A 351 -23.09 2.06 -4.02
CA ALA A 351 -23.45 0.68 -4.30
C ALA A 351 -24.85 0.58 -4.91
N GLU A 352 -25.84 1.30 -4.36
CA GLU A 352 -27.19 1.38 -4.89
C GLU A 352 -27.22 1.99 -6.30
N LEU A 353 -26.54 3.13 -6.51
CA LEU A 353 -26.49 3.84 -7.79
C LEU A 353 -25.82 3.03 -8.91
N LYS A 354 -24.84 2.21 -8.58
CA LYS A 354 -24.03 1.44 -9.53
C LYS A 354 -24.44 -0.03 -9.66
N GLY A 355 -25.48 -0.47 -8.96
CA GLY A 355 -25.96 -1.85 -9.01
C GLY A 355 -25.11 -2.85 -8.22
N TYR A 356 -24.40 -2.40 -7.20
CA TYR A 356 -23.58 -3.21 -6.30
C TYR A 356 -24.21 -3.40 -4.90
N ALA A 357 -25.52 -3.09 -4.75
CA ALA A 357 -26.18 -3.15 -3.44
C ALA A 357 -26.11 -4.55 -2.82
N ASP A 358 -26.37 -5.61 -3.60
CA ASP A 358 -26.32 -6.99 -3.13
C ASP A 358 -24.89 -7.41 -2.77
N ASP A 359 -23.90 -7.00 -3.55
CA ASP A 359 -22.49 -7.25 -3.30
C ASP A 359 -22.03 -6.57 -1.99
N PHE A 360 -22.46 -5.34 -1.80
CA PHE A 360 -22.15 -4.59 -0.58
C PHE A 360 -22.81 -5.23 0.65
N ALA A 361 -24.07 -5.65 0.54
CA ALA A 361 -24.78 -6.35 1.60
C ALA A 361 -24.11 -7.70 1.95
N LEU A 362 -23.72 -8.49 0.93
CA LEU A 362 -23.01 -9.74 1.15
C LEU A 362 -21.66 -9.52 1.85
N LEU A 363 -20.91 -8.48 1.46
CA LEU A 363 -19.63 -8.15 2.08
C LEU A 363 -19.82 -7.75 3.56
N GLN A 364 -20.90 -7.03 3.89
CA GLN A 364 -21.26 -6.73 5.28
C GLN A 364 -21.59 -8.00 6.08
N LYS A 365 -22.30 -8.96 5.48
CA LYS A 365 -22.57 -10.27 6.11
C LYS A 365 -21.30 -11.09 6.33
N VAL A 366 -20.35 -11.06 5.37
CA VAL A 366 -19.04 -11.70 5.55
C VAL A 366 -18.27 -11.08 6.72
N GLU A 367 -18.32 -9.76 6.89
CA GLU A 367 -17.74 -9.11 8.09
C GLU A 367 -18.44 -9.58 9.36
N GLU A 368 -19.77 -9.49 9.41
CA GLU A 368 -20.58 -9.79 10.60
C GLU A 368 -20.41 -11.24 11.06
N LEU A 369 -20.50 -12.20 10.13
CA LEU A 369 -20.42 -13.61 10.43
C LEU A 369 -18.97 -14.11 10.59
N GLY A 370 -18.04 -13.54 9.81
CA GLY A 370 -16.64 -13.96 9.78
C GLY A 370 -15.84 -13.52 10.99
N LEU A 371 -16.09 -12.33 11.56
CA LEU A 371 -15.34 -11.83 12.73
C LEU A 371 -15.40 -12.78 13.92
N PRO A 372 -16.59 -13.23 14.41
CA PRO A 372 -16.67 -14.19 15.49
C PRO A 372 -15.96 -15.52 15.18
N MET A 373 -16.10 -16.02 13.94
CA MET A 373 -15.47 -17.27 13.52
C MET A 373 -13.94 -17.19 13.54
N VAL A 374 -13.37 -16.08 13.08
CA VAL A 374 -11.91 -15.84 13.13
C VAL A 374 -11.42 -15.71 14.57
N MET A 375 -12.17 -15.01 15.44
CA MET A 375 -11.84 -14.86 16.86
C MET A 375 -11.84 -16.21 17.58
N GLU A 376 -12.86 -17.02 17.38
CA GLU A 376 -12.96 -18.39 17.94
C GLU A 376 -11.78 -19.25 17.50
N ARG A 377 -11.47 -19.26 16.19
CA ARG A 377 -10.35 -20.04 15.63
C ARG A 377 -8.99 -19.63 16.17
N LYS A 378 -8.80 -18.34 16.46
CA LYS A 378 -7.57 -17.81 17.06
C LYS A 378 -7.52 -17.90 18.58
N HIS A 379 -8.56 -18.38 19.22
CA HIS A 379 -8.73 -18.35 20.68
C HIS A 379 -8.45 -16.96 21.26
N SER A 380 -8.98 -15.91 20.60
CA SER A 380 -8.69 -14.52 20.96
C SER A 380 -9.85 -13.90 21.72
N ASP A 381 -9.57 -13.49 22.97
CA ASP A 381 -10.51 -12.68 23.76
C ASP A 381 -10.47 -11.19 23.38
N THR A 382 -9.45 -10.78 22.63
CA THR A 382 -9.34 -9.39 22.14
C THR A 382 -10.24 -9.21 20.92
N PRO A 383 -11.13 -8.18 20.92
CA PRO A 383 -11.97 -7.87 19.78
C PRO A 383 -11.17 -7.69 18.50
N MET A 384 -11.74 -8.07 17.38
CA MET A 384 -11.19 -7.88 16.05
C MET A 384 -12.18 -7.08 15.18
N CYS A 385 -11.68 -6.32 14.22
CA CYS A 385 -12.50 -5.55 13.29
C CYS A 385 -12.11 -5.81 11.84
N ALA A 386 -13.00 -5.43 10.92
CA ALA A 386 -12.64 -5.30 9.51
C ALA A 386 -11.62 -4.16 9.35
N ASN A 387 -10.65 -4.36 8.48
CA ASN A 387 -9.71 -3.31 8.08
C ASN A 387 -10.16 -2.61 6.79
N VAL A 388 -9.45 -1.56 6.38
CA VAL A 388 -9.79 -0.75 5.20
C VAL A 388 -9.91 -1.58 3.92
N ASP A 389 -9.13 -2.67 3.78
CA ASP A 389 -9.09 -3.49 2.58
C ASP A 389 -10.39 -4.27 2.38
N MET A 390 -11.16 -4.53 3.43
CA MET A 390 -12.48 -5.19 3.35
C MET A 390 -13.42 -4.49 2.38
N TYR A 391 -13.40 -3.16 2.35
CA TYR A 391 -14.34 -2.36 1.56
C TYR A 391 -13.68 -1.63 0.38
N SER A 392 -12.39 -1.31 0.46
CA SER A 392 -11.73 -0.46 -0.53
C SER A 392 -11.76 -1.04 -1.95
N GLY A 393 -11.59 -2.35 -2.10
CA GLY A 393 -11.66 -3.01 -3.40
C GLY A 393 -13.02 -2.90 -4.07
N LEU A 394 -14.10 -3.10 -3.30
CA LEU A 394 -15.46 -2.95 -3.80
C LEU A 394 -15.78 -1.49 -4.18
N VAL A 395 -15.30 -0.52 -3.38
CA VAL A 395 -15.44 0.91 -3.71
C VAL A 395 -14.75 1.24 -5.02
N TYR A 396 -13.54 0.75 -5.25
CA TYR A 396 -12.84 0.94 -6.53
C TYR A 396 -13.58 0.29 -7.70
N ALA A 397 -14.14 -0.92 -7.51
CA ALA A 397 -14.95 -1.58 -8.52
C ALA A 397 -16.20 -0.76 -8.90
N MET A 398 -16.90 -0.17 -7.92
CA MET A 398 -18.04 0.72 -8.16
C MET A 398 -17.66 1.97 -8.98
N LEU A 399 -16.41 2.45 -8.82
CA LEU A 399 -15.87 3.56 -9.60
C LEU A 399 -15.35 3.13 -10.98
N GLY A 400 -15.45 1.84 -11.33
CA GLY A 400 -14.93 1.29 -12.58
C GLY A 400 -13.40 1.29 -12.64
N ILE A 401 -12.73 1.32 -11.49
CA ILE A 401 -11.27 1.23 -11.39
C ILE A 401 -10.89 -0.25 -11.38
N PRO A 402 -10.01 -0.71 -12.28
CA PRO A 402 -9.61 -2.12 -12.37
C PRO A 402 -8.63 -2.53 -11.26
N GLU A 403 -8.60 -3.83 -10.93
CA GLU A 403 -7.84 -4.36 -9.78
C GLU A 403 -6.34 -4.09 -9.87
N GLU A 404 -5.76 -4.09 -11.07
CA GLU A 404 -4.34 -3.77 -11.30
C GLU A 404 -3.98 -2.32 -10.93
N VAL A 405 -4.98 -1.44 -10.75
CA VAL A 405 -4.81 -0.03 -10.36
C VAL A 405 -5.04 0.19 -8.85
N PHE A 406 -5.58 -0.75 -8.10
CA PHE A 406 -5.91 -0.58 -6.69
C PHE A 406 -4.69 -0.18 -5.84
N THR A 407 -3.61 -0.97 -5.89
CA THR A 407 -2.38 -0.65 -5.16
C THR A 407 -1.67 0.61 -5.69
N PRO A 408 -1.57 0.85 -7.02
CA PRO A 408 -1.07 2.12 -7.56
C PRO A 408 -1.85 3.34 -7.11
N LEU A 409 -3.16 3.25 -7.02
CA LEU A 409 -4.00 4.35 -6.52
C LEU A 409 -3.81 4.58 -5.02
N PHE A 410 -3.66 3.50 -4.25
CA PHE A 410 -3.25 3.58 -2.85
C PHE A 410 -1.89 4.30 -2.71
N ALA A 411 -0.91 4.00 -3.57
CA ALA A 411 0.38 4.69 -3.60
C ALA A 411 0.23 6.18 -3.94
N SER A 412 -0.70 6.53 -4.86
CA SER A 412 -0.99 7.92 -5.24
C SER A 412 -1.58 8.77 -4.10
N ALA A 413 -2.20 8.13 -3.13
CA ALA A 413 -2.61 8.78 -1.89
C ALA A 413 -1.46 8.83 -0.87
N ARG A 414 -0.79 7.69 -0.64
CA ARG A 414 0.23 7.51 0.39
C ARG A 414 1.51 8.30 0.14
N ILE A 415 1.76 8.76 -1.08
CA ILE A 415 2.93 9.58 -1.41
C ILE A 415 3.03 10.82 -0.51
N ALA A 416 1.91 11.46 -0.16
CA ALA A 416 1.89 12.61 0.74
C ALA A 416 2.46 12.24 2.14
N GLY A 417 2.03 11.09 2.68
CA GLY A 417 2.53 10.56 3.96
C GLY A 417 4.00 10.15 3.89
N TRP A 418 4.44 9.49 2.80
CA TRP A 418 5.86 9.12 2.64
C TRP A 418 6.75 10.35 2.58
N CYS A 419 6.38 11.37 1.82
CA CYS A 419 7.13 12.62 1.74
C CYS A 419 7.20 13.34 3.10
N ALA A 420 6.09 13.43 3.82
CA ALA A 420 6.06 14.03 5.16
C ALA A 420 6.96 13.26 6.15
N ASN A 421 6.93 11.92 6.11
CA ASN A 421 7.78 11.07 6.94
C ASN A 421 9.26 11.19 6.58
N ARG A 422 9.59 11.35 5.28
CA ARG A 422 10.95 11.60 4.81
C ARG A 422 11.48 12.94 5.35
N ILE A 423 10.71 14.02 5.19
CA ILE A 423 11.10 15.35 5.70
C ILE A 423 11.30 15.28 7.23
N GLU A 424 10.38 14.65 7.96
CA GLU A 424 10.51 14.49 9.41
C GLU A 424 11.78 13.73 9.79
N GLU A 425 12.13 12.65 9.07
CA GLU A 425 13.33 11.85 9.33
C GLU A 425 14.60 12.68 9.18
N VAL A 426 14.70 13.49 8.14
CA VAL A 426 15.86 14.39 7.92
C VAL A 426 15.94 15.46 9.01
N VAL A 427 14.80 16.02 9.44
CA VAL A 427 14.77 17.10 10.45
C VAL A 427 15.08 16.58 11.86
N THR A 428 14.66 15.35 12.19
CA THR A 428 14.67 14.87 13.58
C THR A 428 15.71 13.80 13.86
N CYS A 429 16.08 13.00 12.87
CA CYS A 429 16.92 11.82 13.04
C CYS A 429 18.26 12.01 12.31
N HIS A 430 19.37 12.00 13.04
CA HIS A 430 20.70 12.16 12.48
C HIS A 430 21.51 10.86 12.57
N ARG A 431 20.83 9.71 12.63
CA ARG A 431 21.45 8.38 12.74
C ARG A 431 20.89 7.43 11.71
N ILE A 432 21.78 6.72 11.01
CA ILE A 432 21.40 5.62 10.13
C ILE A 432 20.73 4.50 10.94
N MET A 433 19.59 4.02 10.45
CA MET A 433 18.91 2.84 11.02
C MET A 433 19.72 1.59 10.74
N ARG A 434 20.25 0.97 11.80
CA ARG A 434 21.13 -0.19 11.69
C ARG A 434 20.80 -1.22 12.78
N PRO A 435 19.78 -2.06 12.54
CA PRO A 435 19.45 -3.13 13.47
C PRO A 435 20.59 -4.17 13.54
N ALA A 436 20.72 -4.84 14.70
CA ALA A 436 21.68 -5.92 14.87
C ALA A 436 21.10 -7.26 14.42
N TYR A 437 21.95 -8.08 13.82
CA TYR A 437 21.66 -9.48 13.51
C TYR A 437 22.64 -10.38 14.24
N ARG A 438 22.14 -11.44 14.89
CA ARG A 438 22.98 -12.46 15.54
C ARG A 438 23.43 -13.47 14.49
N ALA A 439 24.75 -13.59 14.31
CA ALA A 439 25.30 -14.69 13.52
C ALA A 439 25.10 -16.04 14.24
N VAL A 440 24.64 -17.03 13.50
CA VAL A 440 24.40 -18.40 14.00
C VAL A 440 25.31 -19.43 13.30
N THR A 441 26.22 -18.97 12.44
CA THR A 441 27.26 -19.78 11.80
C THR A 441 28.48 -19.88 12.71
N THR A 442 29.14 -21.04 12.73
CA THR A 442 30.44 -21.24 13.37
C THR A 442 31.55 -20.61 12.50
N HIS A 443 32.62 -20.17 13.17
CA HIS A 443 33.82 -19.73 12.45
C HIS A 443 34.60 -20.95 11.95
N GLU A 444 34.80 -21.01 10.66
CA GLU A 444 35.57 -22.08 10.01
C GLU A 444 36.82 -21.53 9.35
N ALA A 445 37.88 -22.37 9.28
CA ALA A 445 39.07 -22.01 8.57
C ALA A 445 38.82 -22.06 7.06
N TYR A 446 39.45 -21.13 6.30
CA TYR A 446 39.45 -21.20 4.85
C TYR A 446 40.20 -22.45 4.38
N ILE A 447 39.53 -23.26 3.57
CA ILE A 447 40.11 -24.47 2.96
C ILE A 447 40.48 -24.13 1.51
N PRO A 448 41.78 -24.32 1.11
CA PRO A 448 42.21 -24.13 -0.27
C PRO A 448 41.39 -25.00 -1.26
N MET A 449 41.29 -24.53 -2.51
CA MET A 449 40.42 -25.15 -3.51
C MET A 449 40.72 -26.63 -3.77
N ASP A 450 42.00 -26.97 -3.80
CA ASP A 450 42.52 -28.33 -3.99
C ASP A 450 42.28 -29.31 -2.84
N GLN A 451 41.83 -28.79 -1.69
CA GLN A 451 41.52 -29.57 -0.49
C GLN A 451 40.01 -29.63 -0.20
N ARG A 452 39.14 -29.04 -1.09
CA ARG A 452 37.70 -29.04 -0.91
C ARG A 452 37.08 -30.29 -1.47
N GLY A 453 36.10 -30.86 -0.74
CA GLY A 453 35.24 -31.91 -1.25
C GLY A 453 34.12 -31.33 -2.13
N GLU A 454 33.48 -32.17 -2.93
CA GLU A 454 32.31 -31.81 -3.73
C GLU A 454 31.06 -31.83 -2.85
N HIS A 455 30.32 -30.70 -2.83
CA HIS A 455 29.04 -30.59 -2.15
C HIS A 455 27.83 -30.81 -3.08
N LEU A 456 28.05 -30.83 -4.39
CA LEU A 456 27.05 -31.04 -5.41
C LEU A 456 27.49 -32.15 -6.37
N HIS A 457 26.67 -33.17 -6.52
CA HIS A 457 26.82 -34.09 -7.66
C HIS A 457 26.31 -33.37 -8.92
N LEU A 458 27.16 -32.53 -9.49
CA LEU A 458 26.90 -31.98 -10.80
C LEU A 458 27.15 -33.14 -11.79
N SER A 459 26.09 -33.79 -12.27
CA SER A 459 26.22 -34.65 -13.44
C SER A 459 26.72 -33.75 -14.57
N ALA A 460 27.84 -34.12 -15.16
CA ALA A 460 28.32 -33.48 -16.37
C ALA A 460 27.11 -33.45 -17.34
N ALA A 461 26.58 -32.29 -17.61
CA ALA A 461 25.66 -32.11 -18.72
C ALA A 461 26.52 -32.26 -19.96
N ASP A 462 26.32 -33.36 -20.67
CA ASP A 462 26.83 -33.61 -22.01
C ASP A 462 26.49 -32.48 -22.99
#